data_9c8f3ca9a4528d1d778b93f3ce6bea69
#
_entry.id   9c8f3ca9a4528d1d778b93f3ce6bea69
#
_cell.length_a   1.000
_cell.length_b   1.000
_cell.length_c   1.000
_cell.angle_alpha   90.00
_cell.angle_beta   90.00
_cell.angle_gamma   90.00
#
_symmetry.space_group_name_H-M   'P 1'
#
loop_
_entity.id
_entity.type
_entity.pdbx_description
1 polymer ?
#
loop_
_entity_poly.entity_id
_entity_poly.type
_entity_poly.pdbx_seq_one_letter_code
_entity_poly.pdbx_strand_id
1 'polypeptide(L)'
;MKRLAHFLALAVYCWSCTENPIGVEVPDGSLSSPVAGAKLAARSDIYVVRHGGEEVFRVEALKWRNGHRGVVSVTYDAPWGINEVFSLATDAAIARDLRMDLEIVSSKLEHPQRFHIIERMQRELRPHGIGFFGHGHEHIHYDWYGFEAAYEAFRTNFELMREWGLEPKTYAYPHWAGKLYGTQAANRQAGFIAARGGLRRPESRSEYYICPDDTREPNNWYFMPSVIMGAKNGTDIPHHDALAPILQGALDAGAWVILTYHSIGNPEGWGYYPFAEFERDLDHIAANDFWSGNLDEVTAYIKERNALDIQIVRYFGVGTPKQFELTIGDGLDNALYDEPLTFEFNFNPELRVRWVHFDPPIGDESSFAIEEDRLQVELVPDERRYALVLERDSE
;
A
#
# COMPACT_ATOMS: atom_id res chain seq x y z
N MET A 1 -6.84 -42.76 -39.77
CA MET A 1 -5.60 -42.48 -39.01
C MET A 1 -6.02 -41.73 -37.73
N LYS A 2 -5.99 -42.44 -36.61
CA LYS A 2 -6.39 -41.91 -35.28
C LYS A 2 -5.18 -41.17 -34.68
N ARG A 3 -5.34 -39.91 -34.23
CA ARG A 3 -4.39 -39.26 -33.31
C ARG A 3 -5.05 -39.08 -31.95
N LEU A 4 -4.51 -39.73 -30.97
CA LEU A 4 -4.82 -39.60 -29.54
C LEU A 4 -4.38 -38.20 -29.05
N ALA A 5 -5.27 -37.50 -28.39
CA ALA A 5 -4.95 -36.35 -27.59
C ALA A 5 -4.77 -36.80 -26.13
N HIS A 6 -3.59 -36.59 -25.56
CA HIS A 6 -3.34 -36.80 -24.13
C HIS A 6 -3.77 -35.55 -23.35
N PHE A 7 -4.76 -35.70 -22.50
CA PHE A 7 -5.08 -34.75 -21.47
C PHE A 7 -4.17 -34.99 -20.26
N LEU A 8 -3.32 -34.04 -19.93
CA LEU A 8 -2.64 -33.99 -18.64
C LEU A 8 -3.58 -33.29 -17.65
N ALA A 9 -4.10 -34.05 -16.68
CA ALA A 9 -4.81 -33.50 -15.54
C ALA A 9 -3.78 -33.00 -14.50
N LEU A 10 -3.69 -31.70 -14.29
CA LEU A 10 -2.99 -31.14 -13.13
C LEU A 10 -3.90 -31.28 -11.91
N ALA A 11 -3.52 -32.12 -10.97
CA ALA A 11 -4.14 -32.19 -9.66
C ALA A 11 -3.65 -31.02 -8.81
N VAL A 12 -4.55 -30.09 -8.50
CA VAL A 12 -4.32 -29.05 -7.51
C VAL A 12 -4.54 -29.66 -6.14
N TYR A 13 -3.47 -29.87 -5.39
CA TYR A 13 -3.55 -30.23 -3.97
C TYR A 13 -3.81 -28.96 -3.16
N CYS A 14 -5.03 -28.80 -2.67
CA CYS A 14 -5.32 -27.91 -1.55
C CYS A 14 -4.75 -28.52 -0.27
N TRP A 15 -3.70 -27.93 0.26
CA TRP A 15 -3.23 -28.24 1.61
C TRP A 15 -3.86 -27.24 2.58
N SER A 16 -4.63 -27.77 3.53
CA SER A 16 -5.16 -27.02 4.66
C SER A 16 -4.01 -26.58 5.57
N CYS A 17 -3.87 -25.28 5.76
CA CYS A 17 -2.90 -24.68 6.68
C CYS A 17 -3.38 -24.88 8.12
N THR A 18 -2.63 -25.63 8.90
CA THR A 18 -2.63 -25.50 10.36
C THR A 18 -1.48 -24.59 10.74
N GLU A 19 -1.80 -23.45 11.32
CA GLU A 19 -0.84 -22.45 11.79
C GLU A 19 -0.03 -23.04 12.96
N ASN A 20 1.28 -23.21 12.76
CA ASN A 20 2.24 -23.34 13.84
C ASN A 20 3.24 -22.20 13.71
N PRO A 21 3.43 -21.37 14.75
CA PRO A 21 4.46 -20.33 14.73
C PRO A 21 5.84 -20.96 14.62
N ILE A 22 6.64 -20.52 13.66
CA ILE A 22 8.00 -21.00 13.46
C ILE A 22 8.91 -20.31 14.48
N GLY A 23 9.33 -21.05 15.50
CA GLY A 23 10.30 -20.56 16.49
C GLY A 23 11.74 -20.73 15.98
N VAL A 24 12.51 -19.65 15.99
CA VAL A 24 13.97 -19.68 15.80
C VAL A 24 14.62 -19.86 17.15
N GLU A 25 15.20 -21.05 17.44
CA GLU A 25 16.05 -21.26 18.60
C GLU A 25 17.46 -20.69 18.33
N VAL A 26 17.90 -19.77 19.18
CA VAL A 26 19.26 -19.24 19.15
C VAL A 26 20.12 -20.11 20.08
N PRO A 27 21.17 -20.79 19.60
CA PRO A 27 22.03 -21.62 20.45
C PRO A 27 22.75 -20.84 21.52
N ASP A 28 22.85 -21.43 22.71
CA ASP A 28 23.56 -20.85 23.87
C ASP A 28 25.07 -20.80 23.63
N GLY A 29 25.63 -19.62 23.76
CA GLY A 29 27.01 -19.21 23.85
C GLY A 29 28.14 -20.17 23.47
N SER A 30 28.50 -20.27 22.19
CA SER A 30 29.86 -20.60 21.78
C SER A 30 30.29 -19.71 20.62
N LEU A 31 31.48 -19.14 20.71
CA LEU A 31 32.18 -18.45 19.62
C LEU A 31 32.41 -19.45 18.47
N SER A 32 31.46 -19.63 17.62
CA SER A 32 31.61 -20.41 16.39
C SER A 32 30.91 -19.71 15.25
N SER A 33 31.59 -19.68 14.14
CA SER A 33 31.24 -19.23 12.77
C SER A 33 29.78 -18.89 12.48
N PRO A 34 29.54 -17.91 11.61
CA PRO A 34 28.18 -17.52 11.27
C PRO A 34 27.38 -18.75 10.80
N VAL A 35 26.34 -19.10 11.53
CA VAL A 35 25.36 -20.07 11.05
C VAL A 35 24.74 -19.45 9.80
N ALA A 36 24.92 -20.08 8.64
CA ALA A 36 24.27 -19.69 7.42
C ALA A 36 22.76 -19.58 7.70
N GLY A 37 22.20 -18.38 7.57
CA GLY A 37 20.84 -18.07 7.93
C GLY A 37 19.88 -19.09 7.32
N ALA A 38 19.12 -19.75 8.15
CA ALA A 38 18.01 -20.58 7.68
C ALA A 38 16.97 -19.62 7.10
N LYS A 39 16.82 -19.66 5.78
CA LYS A 39 15.78 -18.91 5.07
C LYS A 39 14.43 -19.52 5.47
N LEU A 40 13.77 -18.91 6.44
CA LEU A 40 12.44 -19.31 6.87
C LEU A 40 11.45 -18.90 5.79
N ALA A 41 10.76 -19.86 5.19
CA ALA A 41 9.69 -19.59 4.24
C ALA A 41 8.58 -18.80 4.96
N ALA A 42 8.49 -17.53 4.66
CA ALA A 42 7.54 -16.62 5.27
C ALA A 42 6.09 -17.08 5.03
N ARG A 43 5.41 -17.50 6.10
CA ARG A 43 3.95 -17.69 6.12
C ARG A 43 3.27 -17.30 7.44
N SER A 44 4.02 -16.89 8.46
CA SER A 44 3.45 -16.15 9.58
C SER A 44 4.09 -14.77 9.60
N ASP A 45 3.30 -13.73 9.70
CA ASP A 45 3.77 -12.36 9.82
C ASP A 45 4.45 -12.11 11.18
N ILE A 46 4.49 -13.14 12.05
CA ILE A 46 5.01 -13.07 13.41
C ILE A 46 6.32 -13.87 13.49
N TYR A 47 7.39 -13.16 13.77
CA TYR A 47 8.72 -13.73 14.03
C TYR A 47 8.96 -13.80 15.53
N VAL A 48 9.17 -15.01 16.07
CA VAL A 48 9.39 -15.23 17.52
C VAL A 48 10.86 -15.42 17.80
N VAL A 49 11.41 -14.54 18.63
CA VAL A 49 12.82 -14.58 19.07
C VAL A 49 12.91 -15.29 20.43
N ARG A 50 13.72 -16.35 20.50
CA ARG A 50 13.88 -17.18 21.71
C ARG A 50 15.34 -17.24 22.14
N HIS A 51 15.57 -17.34 23.45
CA HIS A 51 16.87 -17.60 24.04
C HIS A 51 16.73 -18.60 25.19
N GLY A 52 17.56 -19.68 25.18
CA GLY A 52 17.46 -20.74 26.19
C GLY A 52 16.12 -21.43 26.25
N GLY A 53 15.36 -21.44 25.13
CA GLY A 53 13.99 -21.98 25.06
C GLY A 53 12.89 -20.99 25.46
N GLU A 54 13.23 -19.85 26.05
CA GLU A 54 12.28 -18.81 26.45
C GLU A 54 12.10 -17.75 25.37
N GLU A 55 10.87 -17.26 25.21
CA GLU A 55 10.57 -16.16 24.30
C GLU A 55 11.12 -14.85 24.84
N VAL A 56 11.84 -14.09 24.00
CA VAL A 56 12.35 -12.78 24.33
C VAL A 56 11.44 -11.68 23.80
N PHE A 57 11.12 -11.74 22.53
CA PHE A 57 10.14 -10.86 21.89
C PHE A 57 9.57 -11.51 20.65
N ARG A 58 8.46 -10.96 20.18
CA ARG A 58 7.88 -11.19 18.85
C ARG A 58 7.99 -9.92 18.05
N VAL A 59 8.16 -10.03 16.75
CA VAL A 59 8.09 -8.92 15.81
C VAL A 59 7.20 -9.28 14.64
N GLU A 60 6.34 -8.37 14.25
CA GLU A 60 5.46 -8.50 13.09
C GLU A 60 5.32 -7.17 12.34
N ALA A 61 5.12 -7.24 11.03
CA ALA A 61 4.68 -6.08 10.27
C ALA A 61 3.15 -6.00 10.35
N LEU A 62 2.65 -4.86 10.81
CA LEU A 62 1.21 -4.65 10.94
C LEU A 62 0.52 -4.65 9.58
N LYS A 63 -0.75 -5.05 9.56
CA LYS A 63 -1.54 -5.11 8.32
C LYS A 63 -1.59 -3.76 7.60
N TRP A 64 -1.79 -2.69 8.36
CA TRP A 64 -1.85 -1.32 7.88
C TRP A 64 -0.90 -0.43 8.68
N ARG A 65 -0.44 0.64 8.08
CA ARG A 65 0.42 1.63 8.71
C ARG A 65 -0.17 2.09 10.05
N ASN A 66 0.68 2.22 11.07
CA ASN A 66 0.33 2.62 12.44
C ASN A 66 -0.79 1.80 13.10
N GLY A 67 -1.06 0.58 12.59
CA GLY A 67 -2.10 -0.28 13.13
C GLY A 67 -3.53 0.19 12.85
N HIS A 68 -3.75 1.08 11.90
CA HIS A 68 -5.08 1.51 11.48
C HIS A 68 -5.98 0.33 11.15
N ARG A 69 -7.28 0.46 11.42
CA ARG A 69 -8.26 -0.60 11.17
C ARG A 69 -8.63 -0.76 9.71
N GLY A 70 -8.56 0.30 8.93
CA GLY A 70 -8.87 0.28 7.50
C GLY A 70 -8.04 1.29 6.72
N VAL A 71 -8.15 1.24 5.40
CA VAL A 71 -7.44 2.16 4.49
C VAL A 71 -8.40 2.80 3.50
N VAL A 72 -8.22 4.08 3.24
CA VAL A 72 -8.95 4.80 2.19
C VAL A 72 -7.95 5.52 1.28
N SER A 73 -8.06 5.29 -0.03
CA SER A 73 -7.42 6.13 -1.05
C SER A 73 -8.48 6.99 -1.74
N VAL A 74 -8.33 8.29 -1.65
CA VAL A 74 -9.20 9.27 -2.34
C VAL A 74 -8.59 9.60 -3.68
N THR A 75 -9.23 9.22 -4.79
CA THR A 75 -8.73 9.49 -6.14
C THR A 75 -9.66 10.42 -6.91
N TYR A 76 -9.07 11.35 -7.64
CA TYR A 76 -9.80 12.35 -8.41
C TYR A 76 -9.42 12.31 -9.88
N ASP A 77 -10.36 11.82 -10.69
CA ASP A 77 -10.25 11.76 -12.13
C ASP A 77 -10.76 13.08 -12.71
N ALA A 78 -9.87 14.06 -12.83
CA ALA A 78 -10.13 15.39 -13.35
C ALA A 78 -9.22 15.65 -14.56
N PRO A 79 -9.50 15.04 -15.73
CA PRO A 79 -8.57 14.92 -16.86
C PRO A 79 -8.20 16.25 -17.53
N TRP A 80 -8.91 17.31 -17.22
CA TRP A 80 -8.86 18.52 -18.02
C TRP A 80 -8.04 19.64 -17.43
N GLY A 81 -7.28 19.35 -16.37
CA GLY A 81 -6.35 20.26 -15.77
C GLY A 81 -6.82 20.86 -14.45
N ILE A 82 -5.93 21.60 -13.84
CA ILE A 82 -6.15 22.27 -12.57
C ILE A 82 -7.00 23.53 -12.82
N ASN A 83 -8.25 23.47 -12.41
CA ASN A 83 -9.15 24.62 -12.33
C ASN A 83 -9.50 24.90 -10.85
N GLU A 84 -10.38 25.86 -10.57
CA GLU A 84 -10.82 26.17 -9.20
C GLU A 84 -11.44 24.96 -8.50
N VAL A 85 -12.19 24.14 -9.22
CA VAL A 85 -12.84 22.94 -8.66
C VAL A 85 -11.82 21.92 -8.20
N PHE A 86 -10.75 21.74 -8.98
CA PHE A 86 -9.65 20.89 -8.61
C PHE A 86 -8.93 21.42 -7.35
N SER A 87 -8.67 22.72 -7.29
CA SER A 87 -8.06 23.36 -6.13
C SER A 87 -8.94 23.20 -4.89
N LEU A 88 -10.25 23.37 -5.02
CA LEU A 88 -11.18 23.15 -3.90
C LEU A 88 -11.05 21.75 -3.30
N ALA A 89 -10.93 20.71 -4.16
CA ALA A 89 -10.81 19.33 -3.69
C ALA A 89 -9.48 19.08 -2.96
N THR A 90 -8.37 19.51 -3.55
CA THR A 90 -7.05 19.35 -2.92
C THR A 90 -6.91 20.17 -1.64
N ASP A 91 -7.40 21.42 -1.63
CA ASP A 91 -7.34 22.27 -0.46
C ASP A 91 -8.17 21.69 0.70
N ALA A 92 -9.33 21.09 0.38
CA ALA A 92 -10.16 20.42 1.39
C ALA A 92 -9.50 19.19 2.00
N ALA A 93 -8.78 18.39 1.19
CA ALA A 93 -8.01 17.24 1.66
C ALA A 93 -6.82 17.67 2.51
N ILE A 94 -6.03 18.64 2.03
CA ILE A 94 -4.87 19.21 2.74
C ILE A 94 -5.28 19.80 4.09
N ALA A 95 -6.41 20.54 4.14
CA ALA A 95 -6.89 21.14 5.37
C ALA A 95 -7.25 20.12 6.48
N ARG A 96 -7.41 18.85 6.12
CA ARG A 96 -7.72 17.73 7.01
C ARG A 96 -6.55 16.77 7.21
N ASP A 97 -5.38 17.10 6.67
CA ASP A 97 -4.19 16.23 6.64
C ASP A 97 -4.48 14.85 6.01
N LEU A 98 -5.33 14.84 4.98
CA LEU A 98 -5.68 13.65 4.25
C LEU A 98 -4.94 13.57 2.92
N ARG A 99 -4.53 12.38 2.54
CA ARG A 99 -3.94 12.08 1.25
C ARG A 99 -5.00 12.02 0.16
N MET A 100 -4.61 12.42 -1.04
CA MET A 100 -5.46 12.37 -2.22
C MET A 100 -4.60 12.19 -3.47
N ASP A 101 -5.11 11.45 -4.46
CA ASP A 101 -4.40 11.21 -5.72
C ASP A 101 -5.12 11.85 -6.90
N LEU A 102 -4.34 12.39 -7.82
CA LEU A 102 -4.84 13.03 -9.03
C LEU A 102 -4.39 12.27 -10.28
N GLU A 103 -5.30 12.16 -11.24
CA GLU A 103 -5.01 11.54 -12.52
C GLU A 103 -4.12 12.39 -13.41
N ILE A 104 -3.27 11.74 -14.18
CA ILE A 104 -2.42 12.37 -15.20
C ILE A 104 -2.71 11.79 -16.58
N VAL A 105 -3.41 12.55 -17.41
CA VAL A 105 -3.49 12.32 -18.86
C VAL A 105 -2.39 13.13 -19.52
N SER A 106 -1.26 12.50 -19.89
CA SER A 106 -0.04 13.22 -20.22
C SER A 106 -0.15 14.13 -21.44
N SER A 107 -0.89 13.75 -22.49
CA SER A 107 -1.15 14.61 -23.66
C SER A 107 -1.81 15.97 -23.31
N LYS A 108 -2.46 16.05 -22.15
CA LYS A 108 -3.07 17.30 -21.69
C LYS A 108 -2.06 18.26 -21.05
N LEU A 109 -0.91 17.75 -20.60
CA LEU A 109 0.12 18.53 -19.91
C LEU A 109 1.38 18.79 -20.75
N GLU A 110 1.57 18.13 -21.88
CA GLU A 110 2.75 18.31 -22.76
C GLU A 110 2.90 19.71 -23.34
N HIS A 111 1.82 20.48 -23.40
CA HIS A 111 1.89 21.83 -23.99
C HIS A 111 2.66 22.77 -23.04
N PRO A 112 3.68 23.51 -23.53
CA PRO A 112 4.52 24.38 -22.70
C PRO A 112 3.74 25.37 -21.83
N GLN A 113 2.58 25.83 -22.28
CA GLN A 113 1.68 26.71 -21.50
C GLN A 113 1.12 26.05 -20.25
N ARG A 114 1.27 24.72 -20.09
CA ARG A 114 0.79 23.96 -18.93
C ARG A 114 1.89 23.52 -17.98
N PHE A 115 3.15 23.81 -18.25
CA PHE A 115 4.26 23.41 -17.36
C PHE A 115 4.16 24.04 -15.98
N HIS A 116 3.54 25.20 -15.83
CA HIS A 116 3.24 25.77 -14.52
C HIS A 116 2.33 24.87 -13.65
N ILE A 117 1.49 24.03 -14.29
CA ILE A 117 0.64 23.05 -13.59
C ILE A 117 1.51 21.94 -12.99
N ILE A 118 2.47 21.43 -13.77
CA ILE A 118 3.42 20.41 -13.32
C ILE A 118 4.27 20.97 -12.17
N GLU A 119 4.76 22.19 -12.30
CA GLU A 119 5.51 22.87 -11.24
C GLU A 119 4.69 23.00 -9.95
N ARG A 120 3.41 23.34 -10.05
CA ARG A 120 2.49 23.41 -8.92
C ARG A 120 2.30 22.02 -8.29
N MET A 121 2.12 20.95 -9.10
CA MET A 121 2.01 19.58 -8.62
C MET A 121 3.22 19.18 -7.77
N GLN A 122 4.42 19.48 -8.26
CA GLN A 122 5.67 19.13 -7.57
C GLN A 122 5.90 19.94 -6.29
N ARG A 123 5.69 21.25 -6.34
CA ARG A 123 6.12 22.18 -5.29
C ARG A 123 5.05 22.51 -4.27
N GLU A 124 3.78 22.48 -4.67
CA GLU A 124 2.68 22.89 -3.80
C GLU A 124 1.84 21.71 -3.34
N LEU A 125 1.59 20.73 -4.22
CA LEU A 125 0.65 19.65 -3.90
C LEU A 125 1.34 18.43 -3.29
N ARG A 126 2.43 17.93 -3.89
CA ARG A 126 3.15 16.75 -3.40
C ARG A 126 3.63 16.88 -1.95
N PRO A 127 4.23 18.00 -1.49
CA PRO A 127 4.66 18.15 -0.10
C PRO A 127 3.52 18.06 0.92
N HIS A 128 2.28 18.20 0.47
CA HIS A 128 1.08 18.09 1.28
C HIS A 128 0.34 16.77 1.11
N GLY A 129 1.02 15.73 0.56
CA GLY A 129 0.44 14.40 0.46
C GLY A 129 -0.50 14.19 -0.73
N ILE A 130 -0.49 15.09 -1.73
CA ILE A 130 -1.22 14.86 -2.98
C ILE A 130 -0.35 14.04 -3.93
N GLY A 131 -0.78 12.81 -4.23
CA GLY A 131 -0.15 11.88 -5.14
C GLY A 131 -0.63 12.03 -6.59
N PHE A 132 0.02 11.28 -7.49
CA PHE A 132 -0.29 11.34 -8.93
C PHE A 132 -0.22 9.93 -9.52
N PHE A 133 -1.26 9.54 -10.24
CA PHE A 133 -1.32 8.25 -10.94
C PHE A 133 -1.50 8.44 -12.45
N GLY A 134 -1.03 7.46 -13.23
CA GLY A 134 -1.19 7.47 -14.67
C GLY A 134 -2.64 7.25 -15.10
N HIS A 135 -3.10 7.99 -16.13
CA HIS A 135 -4.42 7.82 -16.71
C HIS A 135 -4.38 7.80 -18.24
N GLY A 136 -3.24 7.37 -18.77
CA GLY A 136 -2.95 7.25 -20.20
C GLY A 136 -2.32 8.48 -20.81
N HIS A 137 -1.68 8.27 -21.97
CA HIS A 137 -1.23 9.39 -22.78
C HIS A 137 -2.43 10.17 -23.31
N GLU A 138 -3.43 9.45 -23.80
CA GLU A 138 -4.74 9.97 -24.21
C GLU A 138 -5.85 9.34 -23.36
N HIS A 139 -6.94 10.08 -23.14
CA HIS A 139 -8.10 9.58 -22.40
C HIS A 139 -9.02 8.77 -23.32
N ILE A 140 -8.65 7.52 -23.62
CA ILE A 140 -9.37 6.62 -24.54
C ILE A 140 -9.65 5.26 -23.91
N HIS A 141 -10.52 4.47 -24.55
CA HIS A 141 -10.89 3.13 -24.08
C HIS A 141 -9.90 2.08 -24.60
N TYR A 142 -8.84 1.80 -23.84
CA TYR A 142 -7.69 0.97 -24.26
C TYR A 142 -8.02 -0.49 -24.58
N ASP A 143 -9.08 -1.07 -24.06
CA ASP A 143 -9.49 -2.45 -24.42
C ASP A 143 -9.90 -2.59 -25.90
N TRP A 144 -10.14 -1.48 -26.61
CA TRP A 144 -10.48 -1.51 -28.03
C TRP A 144 -9.26 -1.55 -28.95
N TYR A 145 -8.08 -1.38 -28.37
CA TYR A 145 -6.85 -1.20 -29.12
C TYR A 145 -5.90 -2.37 -28.98
N GLY A 146 -5.48 -3.21 -29.22
CA GLY A 146 -4.53 -4.31 -28.99
C GLY A 146 -3.39 -3.95 -28.05
N PHE A 147 -2.66 -4.97 -27.67
CA PHE A 147 -1.57 -4.88 -26.70
C PHE A 147 -0.54 -3.78 -27.03
N GLU A 148 -0.02 -3.75 -28.27
CA GLU A 148 1.04 -2.82 -28.67
C GLU A 148 0.62 -1.36 -28.54
N ALA A 149 -0.58 -1.01 -29.03
CA ALA A 149 -1.06 0.37 -28.94
C ALA A 149 -1.34 0.79 -27.50
N ALA A 150 -1.89 -0.11 -26.69
CA ALA A 150 -2.09 0.13 -25.26
C ALA A 150 -0.74 0.29 -24.53
N TYR A 151 0.24 -0.58 -24.81
CA TYR A 151 1.57 -0.52 -24.24
C TYR A 151 2.28 0.80 -24.55
N GLU A 152 2.31 1.23 -25.81
CA GLU A 152 2.93 2.48 -26.20
C GLU A 152 2.30 3.69 -25.50
N ALA A 153 0.96 3.73 -25.39
CA ALA A 153 0.28 4.81 -24.71
C ALA A 153 0.55 4.82 -23.18
N PHE A 154 0.58 3.65 -22.52
CA PHE A 154 0.91 3.53 -21.11
C PHE A 154 2.37 3.88 -20.84
N ARG A 155 3.29 3.40 -21.67
CA ARG A 155 4.71 3.71 -21.58
C ARG A 155 4.99 5.20 -21.77
N THR A 156 4.38 5.82 -22.79
CA THR A 156 4.49 7.27 -23.02
C THR A 156 4.00 8.07 -21.80
N ASN A 157 2.85 7.67 -21.23
CA ASN A 157 2.33 8.31 -20.01
C ASN A 157 3.31 8.16 -18.84
N PHE A 158 3.82 6.97 -18.62
CA PHE A 158 4.77 6.65 -17.55
C PHE A 158 6.08 7.46 -17.69
N GLU A 159 6.67 7.46 -18.89
CA GLU A 159 7.94 8.15 -19.16
C GLU A 159 7.81 9.67 -19.03
N LEU A 160 6.75 10.27 -19.57
CA LEU A 160 6.49 11.71 -19.42
C LEU A 160 6.27 12.11 -17.97
N MET A 161 5.50 11.33 -17.19
CA MET A 161 5.33 11.60 -15.77
C MET A 161 6.66 11.53 -15.02
N ARG A 162 7.53 10.57 -15.34
CA ARG A 162 8.88 10.49 -14.76
C ARG A 162 9.75 11.67 -15.17
N GLU A 163 9.73 12.07 -16.44
CA GLU A 163 10.45 13.25 -16.92
C GLU A 163 10.01 14.51 -16.17
N TRP A 164 8.74 14.60 -15.86
CA TRP A 164 8.18 15.69 -15.05
C TRP A 164 8.40 15.53 -13.55
N GLY A 165 9.13 14.51 -13.09
CA GLY A 165 9.39 14.26 -11.68
C GLY A 165 8.13 13.92 -10.86
N LEU A 166 7.09 13.38 -11.49
CA LEU A 166 5.85 12.95 -10.81
C LEU A 166 5.91 11.50 -10.32
N GLU A 167 6.96 10.75 -10.67
CA GLU A 167 7.27 9.40 -10.17
C GLU A 167 6.08 8.44 -10.11
N PRO A 168 5.43 8.14 -11.25
CA PRO A 168 4.23 7.32 -11.25
C PRO A 168 4.57 5.87 -10.86
N LYS A 169 3.81 5.31 -9.90
CA LYS A 169 3.88 3.87 -9.57
C LYS A 169 2.56 3.16 -9.96
N THR A 170 1.43 3.85 -9.88
CA THR A 170 0.10 3.29 -10.09
C THR A 170 -0.65 3.92 -11.27
N TYR A 171 -1.72 3.26 -11.68
CA TYR A 171 -2.50 3.63 -12.86
C TYR A 171 -4.00 3.51 -12.60
N ALA A 172 -4.79 4.27 -13.36
CA ALA A 172 -6.22 4.09 -13.46
C ALA A 172 -6.65 4.03 -14.94
N TYR A 173 -7.54 3.10 -15.27
CA TYR A 173 -7.96 2.97 -16.66
C TYR A 173 -9.06 3.98 -17.02
N PRO A 174 -8.85 4.83 -18.07
CA PRO A 174 -9.91 5.66 -18.63
C PRO A 174 -11.12 4.80 -19.02
N HIS A 175 -12.31 5.31 -18.79
CA HIS A 175 -13.58 4.61 -19.12
C HIS A 175 -13.71 3.21 -18.47
N TRP A 176 -12.94 2.92 -17.40
CA TRP A 176 -12.82 1.57 -16.78
C TRP A 176 -12.44 0.48 -17.79
N ALA A 177 -11.71 0.83 -18.84
CA ALA A 177 -10.98 -0.09 -19.69
C ALA A 177 -9.93 -0.84 -18.86
N GLY A 178 -9.37 -1.92 -19.35
CA GLY A 178 -8.42 -2.74 -18.56
C GLY A 178 -9.04 -4.05 -18.09
N LYS A 179 -10.23 -4.40 -18.59
CA LYS A 179 -10.84 -5.71 -18.33
C LYS A 179 -10.18 -6.84 -19.10
N LEU A 180 -9.51 -6.52 -20.20
CA LEU A 180 -8.82 -7.51 -21.02
C LEU A 180 -7.41 -7.77 -20.47
N TYR A 181 -7.04 -9.05 -20.43
CA TYR A 181 -5.71 -9.46 -20.00
C TYR A 181 -4.57 -8.78 -20.78
N GLY A 182 -4.74 -8.58 -22.10
CA GLY A 182 -3.78 -7.88 -22.93
C GLY A 182 -3.53 -6.42 -22.50
N THR A 183 -4.60 -5.70 -22.14
CA THR A 183 -4.50 -4.33 -21.62
C THR A 183 -3.79 -4.28 -20.27
N GLN A 184 -4.10 -5.22 -19.36
CA GLN A 184 -3.43 -5.32 -18.07
C GLN A 184 -1.95 -5.69 -18.21
N ALA A 185 -1.62 -6.62 -19.11
CA ALA A 185 -0.25 -7.00 -19.41
C ALA A 185 0.55 -5.83 -20.00
N ALA A 186 -0.06 -5.03 -20.90
CA ALA A 186 0.52 -3.83 -21.46
C ALA A 186 0.82 -2.78 -20.37
N ASN A 187 -0.10 -2.57 -19.43
CA ASN A 187 0.09 -1.66 -18.31
C ASN A 187 1.24 -2.09 -17.39
N ARG A 188 1.27 -3.37 -17.04
CA ARG A 188 2.37 -3.95 -16.27
C ARG A 188 3.72 -3.79 -16.95
N GLN A 189 3.78 -4.06 -18.26
CA GLN A 189 5.03 -3.96 -19.03
C GLN A 189 5.49 -2.52 -19.19
N ALA A 190 4.59 -1.54 -19.16
CA ALA A 190 4.91 -0.11 -19.19
C ALA A 190 5.60 0.39 -17.92
N GLY A 191 5.56 -0.37 -16.81
CA GLY A 191 6.27 -0.05 -15.57
C GLY A 191 5.38 0.23 -14.36
N PHE A 192 4.06 0.26 -14.52
CA PHE A 192 3.15 0.43 -13.38
C PHE A 192 3.09 -0.83 -12.52
N ILE A 193 3.08 -0.66 -11.19
CA ILE A 193 3.05 -1.77 -10.23
C ILE A 193 1.65 -2.24 -9.87
N ALA A 194 0.63 -1.41 -10.11
CA ALA A 194 -0.78 -1.72 -9.94
C ALA A 194 -1.66 -0.77 -10.76
N ALA A 195 -2.92 -1.18 -10.99
CA ALA A 195 -3.90 -0.35 -11.65
C ALA A 195 -5.30 -0.55 -11.05
N ARG A 196 -6.05 0.55 -10.85
CA ARG A 196 -7.46 0.47 -10.52
C ARG A 196 -8.35 0.50 -11.76
N GLY A 197 -9.40 -0.27 -11.69
CA GLY A 197 -10.56 -0.13 -12.55
C GLY A 197 -11.68 0.66 -11.85
N GLY A 198 -12.89 0.39 -12.22
CA GLY A 198 -14.10 0.88 -11.54
C GLY A 198 -15.10 -0.25 -11.42
N LEU A 199 -15.79 -0.33 -10.30
CA LEU A 199 -16.85 -1.29 -10.08
C LEU A 199 -18.19 -0.56 -10.00
N ARG A 200 -19.08 -0.89 -10.93
CA ARG A 200 -20.43 -0.32 -10.99
C ARG A 200 -21.45 -1.36 -10.53
N ARG A 201 -22.32 -0.94 -9.63
CA ARG A 201 -23.46 -1.74 -9.14
C ARG A 201 -23.04 -3.15 -8.72
N PRO A 202 -22.13 -3.27 -7.73
CA PRO A 202 -21.79 -4.57 -7.20
C PRO A 202 -23.01 -5.26 -6.61
N GLU A 203 -23.01 -6.58 -6.59
CA GLU A 203 -24.05 -7.37 -5.92
C GLU A 203 -23.97 -7.19 -4.41
N SER A 204 -22.76 -6.98 -3.90
CA SER A 204 -22.47 -6.72 -2.50
C SER A 204 -21.46 -5.59 -2.34
N ARG A 205 -21.56 -4.81 -1.25
CA ARG A 205 -20.58 -3.78 -0.90
C ARG A 205 -19.19 -4.37 -0.63
N SER A 206 -19.11 -5.62 -0.20
CA SER A 206 -17.84 -6.31 0.01
C SER A 206 -16.97 -6.44 -1.25
N GLU A 207 -17.55 -6.30 -2.44
CA GLU A 207 -16.79 -6.29 -3.69
C GLU A 207 -15.90 -5.04 -3.86
N TYR A 208 -16.16 -3.98 -3.09
CA TYR A 208 -15.27 -2.81 -3.03
C TYR A 208 -14.07 -3.01 -2.12
N TYR A 209 -14.07 -4.04 -1.26
CA TYR A 209 -13.06 -4.22 -0.23
C TYR A 209 -11.85 -4.97 -0.78
N ILE A 210 -10.69 -4.33 -0.69
CA ILE A 210 -9.40 -4.87 -1.08
C ILE A 210 -8.71 -5.38 0.17
N CYS A 211 -8.17 -6.59 0.13
CA CYS A 211 -7.54 -7.25 1.28
C CYS A 211 -8.42 -7.25 2.54
N PRO A 212 -9.70 -7.67 2.48
CA PRO A 212 -10.52 -7.76 3.68
C PRO A 212 -10.03 -8.89 4.60
N ASP A 213 -10.30 -8.76 5.90
CA ASP A 213 -9.95 -9.75 6.92
C ASP A 213 -8.47 -10.19 6.81
N ASP A 214 -8.20 -11.47 6.72
CA ASP A 214 -6.84 -12.02 6.60
C ASP A 214 -6.33 -12.10 5.15
N THR A 215 -7.08 -11.56 4.18
CA THR A 215 -6.66 -11.53 2.77
C THR A 215 -5.47 -10.58 2.61
N ARG A 216 -4.40 -11.10 2.01
CA ARG A 216 -3.11 -10.39 1.90
C ARG A 216 -2.96 -9.57 0.63
N GLU A 217 -3.57 -10.02 -0.47
CA GLU A 217 -3.45 -9.41 -1.79
C GLU A 217 -4.81 -9.19 -2.43
N PRO A 218 -4.96 -8.18 -3.29
CA PRO A 218 -6.14 -8.02 -4.11
C PRO A 218 -6.27 -9.19 -5.11
N ASN A 219 -7.49 -9.52 -5.51
CA ASN A 219 -7.73 -10.55 -6.52
C ASN A 219 -7.01 -10.28 -7.84
N ASN A 220 -6.80 -8.99 -8.17
CA ASN A 220 -6.10 -8.57 -9.37
C ASN A 220 -5.44 -7.20 -9.15
N TRP A 221 -4.13 -7.16 -9.10
CA TRP A 221 -3.34 -5.94 -8.96
C TRP A 221 -3.53 -4.96 -10.13
N TYR A 222 -3.88 -5.45 -11.30
CA TYR A 222 -4.04 -4.64 -12.51
C TYR A 222 -5.50 -4.36 -12.88
N PHE A 223 -6.41 -4.63 -11.96
CA PHE A 223 -7.82 -4.22 -12.06
C PHE A 223 -8.47 -4.19 -10.66
N MET A 224 -7.94 -3.37 -9.78
CA MET A 224 -8.50 -3.22 -8.43
C MET A 224 -9.87 -2.53 -8.47
N PRO A 225 -10.82 -2.94 -7.63
CA PRO A 225 -12.11 -2.28 -7.56
C PRO A 225 -11.98 -0.85 -7.01
N SER A 226 -12.86 0.05 -7.46
CA SER A 226 -13.04 1.37 -6.86
C SER A 226 -14.50 1.78 -6.83
N VAL A 227 -14.88 2.54 -5.82
CA VAL A 227 -16.21 3.11 -5.63
C VAL A 227 -16.34 4.35 -6.49
N ILE A 228 -17.32 4.36 -7.41
CA ILE A 228 -17.50 5.48 -8.32
C ILE A 228 -18.50 6.46 -7.71
N MET A 229 -17.98 7.58 -7.27
CA MET A 229 -18.76 8.65 -6.63
C MET A 229 -19.47 9.51 -7.68
N GLY A 230 -20.68 9.98 -7.38
CA GLY A 230 -21.39 10.93 -8.22
C GLY A 230 -22.89 10.85 -8.09
N ALA A 231 -23.54 12.00 -8.23
CA ALA A 231 -24.99 12.17 -8.21
C ALA A 231 -25.63 12.13 -9.62
N LYS A 232 -24.81 12.03 -10.67
CA LYS A 232 -25.26 12.03 -12.07
C LYS A 232 -24.57 10.94 -12.89
N ASN A 233 -25.11 10.64 -14.06
CA ASN A 233 -24.49 9.79 -15.08
C ASN A 233 -24.33 8.30 -14.68
N GLY A 234 -25.26 7.79 -13.86
CA GLY A 234 -25.31 6.37 -13.51
C GLY A 234 -24.21 5.91 -12.55
N THR A 235 -23.70 6.84 -11.77
CA THR A 235 -22.92 6.51 -10.57
C THR A 235 -23.86 6.04 -9.45
N ASP A 236 -23.36 5.21 -8.55
CA ASP A 236 -24.21 4.56 -7.56
C ASP A 236 -24.12 5.19 -6.18
N ILE A 237 -23.13 6.07 -5.95
CA ILE A 237 -22.86 6.74 -4.66
C ILE A 237 -23.03 8.26 -4.83
N PRO A 238 -24.28 8.76 -4.71
CA PRO A 238 -24.59 10.16 -5.03
C PRO A 238 -24.29 11.17 -3.90
N HIS A 239 -24.08 10.72 -2.68
CA HIS A 239 -23.88 11.55 -1.49
C HIS A 239 -23.27 10.73 -0.35
N HIS A 240 -22.79 11.42 0.68
CA HIS A 240 -22.12 10.84 1.85
C HIS A 240 -22.92 9.71 2.51
N ASP A 241 -24.22 9.86 2.74
CA ASP A 241 -25.02 8.85 3.43
C ASP A 241 -25.08 7.50 2.67
N ALA A 242 -24.82 7.51 1.35
CA ALA A 242 -24.65 6.29 0.58
C ALA A 242 -23.24 5.70 0.69
N LEU A 243 -22.20 6.54 0.89
CA LEU A 243 -20.83 6.12 1.08
C LEU A 243 -20.55 5.60 2.50
N ALA A 244 -21.09 6.25 3.52
CA ALA A 244 -20.78 5.95 4.93
C ALA A 244 -20.88 4.45 5.30
N PRO A 245 -21.92 3.70 4.84
CA PRO A 245 -21.99 2.26 5.10
C PRO A 245 -20.91 1.42 4.40
N ILE A 246 -20.29 1.93 3.31
CA ILE A 246 -19.17 1.28 2.63
C ILE A 246 -17.90 1.49 3.46
N LEU A 247 -17.67 2.72 3.92
CA LEU A 247 -16.55 3.06 4.80
C LEU A 247 -16.61 2.27 6.11
N GLN A 248 -17.78 2.21 6.76
CA GLN A 248 -17.94 1.42 7.98
C GLN A 248 -17.64 -0.06 7.73
N GLY A 249 -18.15 -0.64 6.65
CA GLY A 249 -17.87 -2.04 6.32
C GLY A 249 -16.39 -2.30 5.99
N ALA A 250 -15.68 -1.32 5.44
CA ALA A 250 -14.24 -1.42 5.23
C ALA A 250 -13.47 -1.46 6.56
N LEU A 251 -13.87 -0.63 7.56
CA LEU A 251 -13.30 -0.70 8.91
C LEU A 251 -13.60 -2.04 9.58
N ASP A 252 -14.84 -2.53 9.46
CA ASP A 252 -15.26 -3.79 10.08
C ASP A 252 -14.53 -5.00 9.49
N ALA A 253 -14.21 -4.95 8.18
CA ALA A 253 -13.46 -5.98 7.48
C ALA A 253 -11.93 -5.74 7.49
N GLY A 254 -11.45 -4.67 8.10
CA GLY A 254 -10.03 -4.31 8.04
C GLY A 254 -9.53 -4.16 6.61
N ALA A 255 -10.31 -3.56 5.72
CA ALA A 255 -10.05 -3.53 4.28
C ALA A 255 -9.55 -2.17 3.79
N TRP A 256 -8.97 -2.19 2.58
CA TRP A 256 -8.70 -1.00 1.79
C TRP A 256 -9.86 -0.72 0.83
N VAL A 257 -10.29 0.54 0.74
CA VAL A 257 -11.30 1.00 -0.23
C VAL A 257 -10.74 2.17 -1.03
N ILE A 258 -10.95 2.16 -2.35
CA ILE A 258 -10.56 3.24 -3.26
C ILE A 258 -11.80 4.01 -3.66
N LEU A 259 -11.80 5.33 -3.44
CA LEU A 259 -12.88 6.23 -3.84
C LEU A 259 -12.48 6.96 -5.12
N THR A 260 -13.37 7.00 -6.11
CA THR A 260 -13.12 7.67 -7.39
C THR A 260 -14.11 8.79 -7.59
N TYR A 261 -13.63 10.02 -7.53
CA TYR A 261 -14.39 11.24 -7.80
C TYR A 261 -14.07 11.77 -9.19
N HIS A 262 -15.01 12.53 -9.77
CA HIS A 262 -14.82 13.17 -11.07
C HIS A 262 -15.08 14.69 -10.98
N SER A 263 -16.32 15.12 -10.96
CA SER A 263 -16.66 16.55 -11.01
C SER A 263 -17.14 17.07 -9.67
N ILE A 264 -16.22 17.13 -8.69
CA ILE A 264 -16.49 17.68 -7.35
C ILE A 264 -16.86 19.17 -7.49
N GLY A 265 -18.06 19.55 -7.00
CA GLY A 265 -18.54 20.92 -7.02
C GLY A 265 -18.88 21.49 -8.41
N ASN A 266 -18.73 20.72 -9.49
CA ASN A 266 -19.07 21.15 -10.85
C ASN A 266 -20.35 20.45 -11.36
N PRO A 267 -21.54 21.07 -11.27
CA PRO A 267 -22.80 20.43 -11.59
C PRO A 267 -22.99 20.09 -13.09
N GLU A 268 -22.20 20.66 -13.97
CA GLU A 268 -22.24 20.37 -15.41
C GLU A 268 -21.29 19.21 -15.80
N GLY A 269 -20.39 18.82 -14.90
CA GLY A 269 -19.41 17.76 -15.16
C GLY A 269 -20.01 16.36 -15.07
N TRP A 270 -19.36 15.42 -15.76
CA TRP A 270 -19.67 14.01 -15.64
C TRP A 270 -19.36 13.52 -14.21
N GLY A 271 -20.26 12.69 -13.65
CA GLY A 271 -20.05 12.18 -12.28
C GLY A 271 -20.08 13.28 -11.22
N TYR A 272 -20.85 14.36 -11.47
CA TYR A 272 -20.99 15.45 -10.50
C TYR A 272 -21.19 14.96 -9.08
N TYR A 273 -20.37 15.47 -8.16
CA TYR A 273 -20.49 15.23 -6.73
C TYR A 273 -20.51 16.57 -6.00
N PRO A 274 -21.52 16.85 -5.14
CA PRO A 274 -21.59 18.12 -4.42
C PRO A 274 -20.37 18.32 -3.53
N PHE A 275 -19.78 19.52 -3.55
CA PHE A 275 -18.60 19.81 -2.74
C PHE A 275 -18.86 19.62 -1.24
N ALA A 276 -20.02 20.02 -0.73
CA ALA A 276 -20.39 19.80 0.65
C ALA A 276 -20.48 18.32 1.05
N GLU A 277 -20.87 17.42 0.12
CA GLU A 277 -20.86 15.99 0.37
C GLU A 277 -19.42 15.44 0.39
N PHE A 278 -18.56 15.95 -0.50
CA PHE A 278 -17.15 15.61 -0.50
C PHE A 278 -16.46 16.01 0.82
N GLU A 279 -16.75 17.20 1.34
CA GLU A 279 -16.25 17.62 2.66
C GLU A 279 -16.74 16.68 3.78
N ARG A 280 -18.01 16.23 3.75
CA ARG A 280 -18.53 15.24 4.70
C ARG A 280 -17.81 13.90 4.60
N ASP A 281 -17.45 13.47 3.38
CA ASP A 281 -16.68 12.24 3.17
C ASP A 281 -15.30 12.36 3.80
N LEU A 282 -14.60 13.47 3.56
CA LEU A 282 -13.29 13.74 4.16
C LEU A 282 -13.36 13.84 5.69
N ASP A 283 -14.39 14.53 6.23
CA ASP A 283 -14.60 14.61 7.68
C ASP A 283 -14.84 13.24 8.30
N HIS A 284 -15.58 12.37 7.61
CA HIS A 284 -15.79 10.98 8.06
C HIS A 284 -14.49 10.19 8.07
N ILE A 285 -13.67 10.31 7.02
CA ILE A 285 -12.37 9.62 6.95
C ILE A 285 -11.46 10.11 8.07
N ALA A 286 -11.34 11.42 8.26
CA ALA A 286 -10.48 12.02 9.28
C ALA A 286 -10.94 11.69 10.73
N ALA A 287 -12.24 11.48 10.96
CA ALA A 287 -12.79 11.19 12.28
C ALA A 287 -12.75 9.70 12.67
N ASN A 288 -12.38 8.81 11.75
CA ASN A 288 -12.37 7.38 11.98
C ASN A 288 -10.97 6.78 11.79
N ASP A 289 -10.81 5.54 12.22
CA ASP A 289 -9.51 4.84 12.24
C ASP A 289 -9.11 4.31 10.86
N PHE A 290 -8.93 5.25 9.91
CA PHE A 290 -8.41 4.97 8.58
C PHE A 290 -6.99 5.49 8.39
N TRP A 291 -6.14 4.69 7.79
CA TRP A 291 -4.99 5.21 7.09
C TRP A 291 -5.47 5.86 5.78
N SER A 292 -5.35 7.18 5.67
CA SER A 292 -5.52 7.88 4.40
C SER A 292 -4.21 7.75 3.62
N GLY A 293 -4.16 6.84 2.64
CA GLY A 293 -2.95 6.52 1.88
C GLY A 293 -3.12 6.77 0.38
N ASN A 294 -2.06 7.24 -0.28
CA ASN A 294 -2.02 7.32 -1.74
C ASN A 294 -2.03 5.90 -2.36
N LEU A 295 -2.49 5.76 -3.60
CA LEU A 295 -2.55 4.47 -4.29
C LEU A 295 -1.20 3.75 -4.34
N ASP A 296 -0.12 4.49 -4.58
CA ASP A 296 1.24 3.98 -4.65
C ASP A 296 1.77 3.56 -3.27
N GLU A 297 1.56 4.36 -2.24
CA GLU A 297 1.95 4.05 -0.85
C GLU A 297 1.28 2.76 -0.37
N VAL A 298 -0.05 2.66 -0.50
CA VAL A 298 -0.79 1.47 -0.04
C VAL A 298 -0.42 0.24 -0.85
N THR A 299 -0.23 0.39 -2.17
CA THR A 299 0.20 -0.71 -3.05
C THR A 299 1.59 -1.21 -2.67
N ALA A 300 2.56 -0.30 -2.48
CA ALA A 300 3.92 -0.63 -2.08
C ALA A 300 3.92 -1.30 -0.71
N TYR A 301 3.26 -0.71 0.28
CA TYR A 301 3.13 -1.26 1.63
C TYR A 301 2.66 -2.72 1.64
N ILE A 302 1.58 -3.04 0.89
CA ILE A 302 1.07 -4.41 0.82
C ILE A 302 2.09 -5.35 0.18
N LYS A 303 2.74 -4.93 -0.90
CA LYS A 303 3.70 -5.77 -1.64
C LYS A 303 4.97 -6.03 -0.81
N GLU A 304 5.52 -5.01 -0.19
CA GLU A 304 6.69 -5.11 0.68
C GLU A 304 6.39 -5.95 1.92
N ARG A 305 5.27 -5.71 2.60
CA ARG A 305 4.82 -6.54 3.72
C ARG A 305 4.68 -8.01 3.34
N ASN A 306 4.14 -8.31 2.16
CA ASN A 306 3.94 -9.69 1.71
C ASN A 306 5.24 -10.37 1.26
N ALA A 307 6.25 -9.60 0.88
CA ALA A 307 7.58 -10.08 0.50
C ALA A 307 8.59 -10.09 1.66
N LEU A 308 8.19 -9.57 2.82
CA LEU A 308 9.04 -9.36 3.99
C LEU A 308 9.81 -10.60 4.41
N ASP A 309 11.11 -10.45 4.65
CA ASP A 309 12.03 -11.43 5.22
C ASP A 309 12.79 -10.80 6.39
N ILE A 310 12.58 -11.33 7.60
CA ILE A 310 13.30 -10.90 8.80
C ILE A 310 14.29 -11.99 9.19
N GLN A 311 15.57 -11.65 9.21
CA GLN A 311 16.63 -12.56 9.62
C GLN A 311 17.27 -12.08 10.91
N ILE A 312 17.34 -12.99 11.90
CA ILE A 312 18.08 -12.76 13.12
C ILE A 312 19.48 -13.33 12.92
N VAL A 313 20.46 -12.44 12.76
CA VAL A 313 21.80 -12.83 12.33
C VAL A 313 22.72 -13.19 13.48
N ARG A 314 22.60 -12.51 14.62
CA ARG A 314 23.47 -12.71 15.79
C ARG A 314 22.77 -12.34 17.09
N TYR A 315 23.30 -12.96 18.13
CA TYR A 315 23.02 -12.65 19.50
C TYR A 315 24.34 -12.41 20.23
N PHE A 316 24.41 -11.38 21.06
CA PHE A 316 25.57 -11.06 21.90
C PHE A 316 25.15 -10.94 23.36
N GLY A 317 25.75 -11.73 24.25
CA GLY A 317 25.59 -11.60 25.69
C GLY A 317 25.90 -12.88 26.44
N VAL A 318 26.51 -12.75 27.60
CA VAL A 318 26.64 -13.82 28.60
C VAL A 318 25.51 -13.61 29.61
N GLY A 319 24.66 -14.59 29.79
CA GLY A 319 23.45 -14.47 30.62
C GLY A 319 22.20 -14.06 29.84
N THR A 320 21.35 -13.22 30.43
CA THR A 320 20.13 -12.75 29.78
C THR A 320 20.45 -11.91 28.53
N PRO A 321 19.84 -12.21 27.36
CA PRO A 321 20.18 -11.53 26.12
C PRO A 321 19.89 -10.03 26.21
N LYS A 322 20.85 -9.22 25.74
CA LYS A 322 20.74 -7.76 25.72
C LYS A 322 20.85 -7.18 24.33
N GLN A 323 21.43 -7.91 23.38
CA GLN A 323 21.68 -7.40 22.04
C GLN A 323 21.36 -8.44 20.98
N PHE A 324 20.64 -8.00 19.94
CA PHE A 324 20.25 -8.78 18.77
C PHE A 324 20.69 -8.03 17.52
N GLU A 325 20.94 -8.75 16.45
CA GLU A 325 21.16 -8.18 15.12
C GLU A 325 20.08 -8.72 14.21
N LEU A 326 19.24 -7.81 13.67
CA LEU A 326 18.18 -8.10 12.72
C LEU A 326 18.57 -7.59 11.34
N THR A 327 18.26 -8.36 10.30
CA THR A 327 18.20 -7.86 8.92
C THR A 327 16.75 -7.89 8.48
N ILE A 328 16.26 -6.76 7.99
CA ILE A 328 14.89 -6.60 7.51
C ILE A 328 14.95 -6.27 6.03
N GLY A 329 14.36 -7.09 5.20
CA GLY A 329 14.35 -6.93 3.75
C GLY A 329 13.13 -7.58 3.09
N ASP A 330 12.88 -7.29 1.83
CA ASP A 330 11.80 -7.86 1.04
C ASP A 330 12.29 -8.43 -0.31
N GLY A 331 13.52 -8.10 -0.70
CA GLY A 331 14.12 -8.52 -1.98
C GLY A 331 13.46 -7.89 -3.20
N LEU A 332 12.66 -6.83 -3.03
CA LEU A 332 12.07 -6.05 -4.11
C LEU A 332 13.04 -4.97 -4.61
N ASP A 333 12.68 -4.29 -5.69
CA ASP A 333 13.46 -3.17 -6.24
C ASP A 333 13.20 -1.90 -5.41
N ASN A 334 14.16 -1.50 -4.57
CA ASN A 334 14.08 -0.34 -3.69
C ASN A 334 13.88 1.01 -4.44
N ALA A 335 14.01 1.05 -5.77
CA ALA A 335 13.63 2.22 -6.55
C ALA A 335 12.12 2.34 -6.78
N LEU A 336 11.37 1.26 -6.58
CA LEU A 336 9.92 1.18 -6.73
C LEU A 336 9.21 0.94 -5.38
N TYR A 337 9.88 0.21 -4.49
CA TYR A 337 9.37 -0.27 -3.21
C TYR A 337 10.29 0.25 -2.11
N ASP A 338 9.88 1.33 -1.47
CA ASP A 338 10.62 2.06 -0.44
C ASP A 338 9.67 2.57 0.67
N GLU A 339 8.51 1.91 0.77
CA GLU A 339 7.46 2.34 1.68
C GLU A 339 7.75 1.84 3.10
N PRO A 340 7.78 2.70 4.13
CA PRO A 340 7.97 2.26 5.49
C PRO A 340 6.84 1.34 5.96
N LEU A 341 7.20 0.16 6.47
CA LEU A 341 6.28 -0.74 7.14
C LEU A 341 6.26 -0.45 8.64
N THR A 342 5.10 -0.52 9.25
CA THR A 342 4.97 -0.44 10.70
C THR A 342 5.22 -1.81 11.31
N PHE A 343 6.28 -1.92 12.11
CA PHE A 343 6.61 -3.10 12.89
C PHE A 343 6.13 -2.95 14.33
N GLU A 344 5.54 -4.01 14.86
CA GLU A 344 5.25 -4.13 16.27
C GLU A 344 6.15 -5.18 16.91
N PHE A 345 6.87 -4.77 17.96
CA PHE A 345 7.66 -5.64 18.82
C PHE A 345 6.91 -5.85 20.12
N ASN A 346 6.62 -7.11 20.47
CA ASN A 346 6.00 -7.51 21.71
C ASN A 346 7.03 -8.23 22.57
N PHE A 347 7.44 -7.64 23.69
CA PHE A 347 8.47 -8.17 24.59
C PHE A 347 7.86 -9.09 25.65
N ASN A 348 8.61 -10.11 26.06
CA ASN A 348 8.22 -10.93 27.21
C ASN A 348 8.18 -10.04 28.48
N PRO A 349 7.02 -9.92 29.16
CA PRO A 349 6.86 -9.05 30.34
C PRO A 349 7.83 -9.39 31.49
N GLU A 350 8.22 -10.68 31.63
CA GLU A 350 9.16 -11.12 32.65
C GLU A 350 10.55 -10.51 32.51
N LEU A 351 10.88 -10.06 31.28
CA LEU A 351 12.16 -9.42 31.01
C LEU A 351 12.21 -7.96 31.44
N ARG A 352 11.09 -7.32 31.68
CA ARG A 352 10.96 -5.90 32.12
C ARG A 352 11.79 -4.96 31.26
N VAL A 353 11.68 -5.09 29.92
CA VAL A 353 12.34 -4.21 28.98
C VAL A 353 11.72 -2.82 29.06
N ARG A 354 12.55 -1.77 29.24
CA ARG A 354 12.10 -0.38 29.30
C ARG A 354 12.44 0.44 28.08
N TRP A 355 13.61 0.13 27.50
CA TRP A 355 14.11 0.83 26.33
C TRP A 355 14.66 -0.16 25.31
N VAL A 356 14.50 0.17 24.06
CA VAL A 356 15.17 -0.48 22.93
C VAL A 356 15.99 0.56 22.19
N HIS A 357 17.25 0.26 21.97
CA HIS A 357 18.15 1.09 21.19
C HIS A 357 18.44 0.43 19.85
N PHE A 358 18.32 1.20 18.78
CA PHE A 358 18.63 0.76 17.42
C PHE A 358 19.93 1.39 16.93
N ASP A 359 20.77 0.58 16.29
CA ASP A 359 21.98 1.01 15.58
C ASP A 359 22.02 0.31 14.20
N PRO A 360 21.91 1.04 13.09
CA PRO A 360 21.77 2.50 13.01
C PRO A 360 20.41 3.00 13.55
N PRO A 361 20.31 4.29 13.87
CA PRO A 361 19.04 4.88 14.31
C PRO A 361 17.95 4.79 13.26
N ILE A 362 16.70 4.79 13.70
CA ILE A 362 15.51 4.86 12.85
C ILE A 362 15.15 6.35 12.68
N GLY A 363 15.31 6.87 11.46
CA GLY A 363 15.27 8.32 11.26
C GLY A 363 16.32 9.01 12.12
N ASP A 364 15.92 9.95 12.96
CA ASP A 364 16.77 10.68 13.88
C ASP A 364 16.79 10.07 15.31
N GLU A 365 16.00 9.01 15.55
CA GLU A 365 15.85 8.40 16.87
C GLU A 365 16.61 7.08 16.97
N SER A 366 17.40 6.95 18.02
CA SER A 366 18.15 5.72 18.33
C SER A 366 17.59 4.95 19.53
N SER A 367 16.64 5.53 20.30
CA SER A 367 16.17 4.98 21.58
C SER A 367 14.67 5.15 21.72
N PHE A 368 13.98 4.06 22.02
CA PHE A 368 12.52 4.02 22.12
C PHE A 368 12.12 3.47 23.49
N ALA A 369 11.22 4.17 24.17
CA ALA A 369 10.59 3.68 25.39
C ALA A 369 9.59 2.58 25.08
N ILE A 370 9.52 1.58 25.96
CA ILE A 370 8.56 0.49 25.86
C ILE A 370 7.35 0.83 26.71
N GLU A 371 6.18 0.77 26.09
CA GLU A 371 4.89 0.96 26.75
C GLU A 371 4.10 -0.35 26.70
N GLU A 372 3.64 -0.82 27.85
CA GLU A 372 2.87 -2.08 27.96
C GLU A 372 3.54 -3.28 27.27
N ASP A 373 4.88 -3.41 27.45
CA ASP A 373 5.71 -4.43 26.84
C ASP A 373 5.71 -4.41 25.29
N ARG A 374 5.38 -3.27 24.68
CA ARG A 374 5.18 -3.10 23.24
C ARG A 374 5.94 -1.89 22.69
N LEU A 375 6.43 -2.03 21.46
CA LEU A 375 7.02 -0.94 20.68
C LEU A 375 6.53 -1.02 19.23
N GLN A 376 6.07 0.11 18.70
CA GLN A 376 5.80 0.26 17.26
C GLN A 376 6.82 1.22 16.65
N VAL A 377 7.39 0.83 15.51
CA VAL A 377 8.33 1.64 14.72
C VAL A 377 8.10 1.44 13.23
N GLU A 378 8.42 2.47 12.44
CA GLU A 378 8.40 2.37 10.98
C GLU A 378 9.80 2.08 10.45
N LEU A 379 9.93 1.03 9.62
CA LEU A 379 11.18 0.60 8.99
C LEU A 379 10.95 0.31 7.51
N VAL A 380 11.86 0.79 6.66
CA VAL A 380 11.88 0.41 5.24
C VAL A 380 12.61 -0.93 5.12
N PRO A 381 12.03 -1.97 4.47
CA PRO A 381 12.63 -3.29 4.34
C PRO A 381 13.67 -3.36 3.21
N ASP A 382 14.73 -2.57 3.32
CA ASP A 382 15.80 -2.36 2.34
C ASP A 382 17.07 -3.19 2.62
N GLU A 383 16.94 -4.38 3.19
CA GLU A 383 18.01 -5.30 3.64
C GLU A 383 18.97 -4.67 4.68
N ARG A 384 18.51 -3.60 5.34
CA ARG A 384 19.30 -2.96 6.39
C ARG A 384 19.41 -3.83 7.63
N ARG A 385 20.59 -3.78 8.24
CA ARG A 385 20.86 -4.44 9.53
C ARG A 385 20.67 -3.45 10.65
N TYR A 386 20.00 -3.92 11.71
CA TYR A 386 19.80 -3.18 12.94
C TYR A 386 20.36 -3.99 14.11
N ALA A 387 21.24 -3.40 14.91
CA ALA A 387 21.54 -3.92 16.21
C ALA A 387 20.51 -3.38 17.22
N LEU A 388 19.79 -4.27 17.89
CA LEU A 388 18.85 -3.94 18.96
C LEU A 388 19.50 -4.22 20.30
N VAL A 389 19.57 -3.21 21.16
CA VAL A 389 20.04 -3.34 22.54
C VAL A 389 18.85 -3.13 23.48
N LEU A 390 18.55 -4.14 24.30
CA LEU A 390 17.47 -4.09 25.28
C LEU A 390 18.00 -3.57 26.63
N GLU A 391 17.43 -2.49 27.11
CA GLU A 391 17.67 -1.98 28.45
C GLU A 391 16.49 -2.38 29.37
N ARG A 392 16.84 -2.92 30.55
CA ARG A 392 15.89 -3.45 31.54
C ARG A 392 15.94 -2.65 32.82
N ASP A 393 14.90 -2.78 33.64
CA ASP A 393 14.98 -2.35 35.02
C ASP A 393 16.15 -3.00 35.71
N SER A 394 16.96 -2.21 36.43
CA SER A 394 17.91 -2.72 37.39
C SER A 394 17.13 -3.38 38.53
N GLU A 395 17.43 -4.63 38.83
CA GLU A 395 16.92 -5.31 40.02
C GLU A 395 17.25 -4.54 41.30
#